data_a873f39ac30de535a62fac5890cdb5bd
#
_entry.id   a873f39ac30de535a62fac5890cdb5bd
#
_cell.length_a   1.000
_cell.length_b   1.000
_cell.length_c   1.000
_cell.angle_alpha   90.00
_cell.angle_beta   90.00
_cell.angle_gamma   90.00
#
_symmetry.space_group_name_H-M   'P 1'
#
loop_
_entity.id
_entity.type
_entity.pdbx_description
1 polymer ?
#
loop_
_entity_poly.entity_id
_entity_poly.type
_entity_poly.pdbx_seq_one_letter_code
_entity_poly.pdbx_strand_id
1 'polypeptide(L)'
;MKILSLTYEYPPIGGGGSIVAAAVNEELVRLGDEVTVLTSAMQGLPAEETVEGVVVHRTACVRRHSHYTTAPELLSTLVPAYLRGAQLIRAIKPDVIHTHFIVPSGALACALSRRFNVPYVLTAHGSDVPGYNPDRFGLMHRMLKPAWRRIVEGASAVTSPSRYLAELMQQQGCTVPVSIVPNGHRPHPGLGTERRNRVLVVGRMFPRKGIQHFIDAVAGVEGEWEFVIAGDGPYRDQLEAQARSVAPNVRFVGFVNRETLRALYESSRILVFPSIQENFPMVLLEAMDAGCAIVTTNAEGCAEVVGDAGLVVPRGDPQGIRAALDKLMHEPELVCSLASRARARAARLTWPNIVGRYREVLQAAVKQGSPAGTRSAAVSSASSPQVLR
;
A
#
# COMPACT_ATOMS: atom_id res chain seq x y z
N MET A 1 8.51 -17.22 -14.67
CA MET A 1 7.86 -18.06 -13.63
C MET A 1 6.35 -18.04 -13.83
N LYS A 2 5.67 -19.09 -13.35
CA LYS A 2 4.22 -19.09 -13.22
C LYS A 2 3.83 -18.70 -11.81
N ILE A 3 3.11 -17.60 -11.65
CA ILE A 3 2.80 -16.99 -10.37
C ILE A 3 1.28 -17.01 -10.16
N LEU A 4 0.82 -17.59 -9.05
CA LEU A 4 -0.55 -17.44 -8.58
C LEU A 4 -0.59 -16.30 -7.57
N SER A 5 -1.15 -15.15 -7.95
CA SER A 5 -1.29 -14.00 -7.08
C SER A 5 -2.63 -14.04 -6.34
N LEU A 6 -2.61 -14.01 -5.02
CA LEU A 6 -3.79 -14.06 -4.16
C LEU A 6 -4.00 -12.71 -3.49
N THR A 7 -5.15 -12.10 -3.71
CA THR A 7 -5.55 -10.86 -3.06
C THR A 7 -7.07 -10.78 -2.93
N TYR A 8 -7.59 -10.31 -1.79
CA TYR A 8 -9.03 -10.12 -1.63
C TYR A 8 -9.56 -8.82 -2.26
N GLU A 9 -8.64 -7.95 -2.71
CA GLU A 9 -8.93 -6.70 -3.42
C GLU A 9 -8.04 -6.59 -4.65
N TYR A 10 -8.66 -6.35 -5.81
CA TYR A 10 -7.96 -6.08 -7.07
C TYR A 10 -8.78 -5.06 -7.87
N PRO A 11 -8.15 -4.12 -8.58
CA PRO A 11 -8.90 -3.09 -9.29
C PRO A 11 -10.04 -3.64 -10.16
N PRO A 12 -11.19 -2.93 -10.21
CA PRO A 12 -11.48 -1.61 -9.62
C PRO A 12 -11.88 -1.67 -8.13
N ILE A 13 -11.74 -2.79 -7.46
CA ILE A 13 -12.08 -3.00 -6.05
C ILE A 13 -10.87 -2.70 -5.17
N GLY A 14 -11.10 -2.02 -4.03
CA GLY A 14 -10.09 -1.83 -3.00
C GLY A 14 -9.51 -0.43 -2.93
N GLY A 15 -8.37 -0.33 -2.27
CA GLY A 15 -7.64 0.90 -2.02
C GLY A 15 -6.18 0.83 -2.48
N GLY A 16 -5.28 1.48 -1.73
CA GLY A 16 -3.86 1.53 -2.10
C GLY A 16 -3.21 0.16 -2.27
N GLY A 17 -3.55 -0.83 -1.41
CA GLY A 17 -2.98 -2.18 -1.52
C GLY A 17 -3.39 -2.92 -2.78
N SER A 18 -4.63 -2.72 -3.28
CA SER A 18 -5.07 -3.32 -4.54
C SER A 18 -4.35 -2.73 -5.74
N ILE A 19 -4.08 -1.41 -5.73
CA ILE A 19 -3.30 -0.72 -6.76
C ILE A 19 -1.86 -1.25 -6.78
N VAL A 20 -1.27 -1.44 -5.61
CA VAL A 20 0.08 -2.04 -5.49
C VAL A 20 0.10 -3.47 -6.04
N ALA A 21 -0.87 -4.30 -5.67
CA ALA A 21 -0.96 -5.68 -6.17
C ALA A 21 -1.08 -5.72 -7.70
N ALA A 22 -1.93 -4.87 -8.29
CA ALA A 22 -2.08 -4.78 -9.74
C ALA A 22 -0.76 -4.35 -10.41
N ALA A 23 -0.15 -3.27 -9.92
CA ALA A 23 1.08 -2.75 -10.51
C ALA A 23 2.23 -3.77 -10.46
N VAL A 24 2.40 -4.48 -9.33
CA VAL A 24 3.42 -5.54 -9.20
C VAL A 24 3.14 -6.67 -10.19
N ASN A 25 1.89 -7.14 -10.30
CA ASN A 25 1.53 -8.22 -11.21
C ASN A 25 1.74 -7.85 -12.68
N GLU A 26 1.35 -6.64 -13.08
CA GLU A 26 1.52 -6.13 -14.44
C GLU A 26 3.03 -5.98 -14.82
N GLU A 27 3.84 -5.49 -13.90
CA GLU A 27 5.28 -5.37 -14.15
C GLU A 27 5.97 -6.77 -14.19
N LEU A 28 5.52 -7.74 -13.38
CA LEU A 28 6.00 -9.11 -13.48
C LEU A 28 5.69 -9.73 -14.85
N VAL A 29 4.49 -9.46 -15.40
CA VAL A 29 4.15 -9.87 -16.77
C VAL A 29 5.06 -9.21 -17.79
N ARG A 30 5.37 -7.91 -17.64
CA ARG A 30 6.32 -7.20 -18.53
C ARG A 30 7.74 -7.76 -18.46
N LEU A 31 8.11 -8.35 -17.32
CA LEU A 31 9.37 -9.07 -17.15
C LEU A 31 9.34 -10.51 -17.69
N GLY A 32 8.24 -10.95 -18.33
CA GLY A 32 8.09 -12.26 -18.94
C GLY A 32 7.61 -13.36 -17.99
N ASP A 33 7.06 -13.02 -16.83
CA ASP A 33 6.42 -13.99 -15.94
C ASP A 33 4.94 -14.18 -16.32
N GLU A 34 4.39 -15.38 -16.11
CA GLU A 34 2.96 -15.69 -16.27
C GLU A 34 2.25 -15.45 -14.93
N VAL A 35 1.33 -14.48 -14.88
CA VAL A 35 0.64 -14.12 -13.65
C VAL A 35 -0.85 -14.38 -13.76
N THR A 36 -1.36 -15.20 -12.84
CA THR A 36 -2.79 -15.45 -12.64
C THR A 36 -3.21 -14.90 -11.30
N VAL A 37 -4.17 -13.99 -11.27
CA VAL A 37 -4.73 -13.40 -10.04
C VAL A 37 -6.01 -14.12 -9.64
N LEU A 38 -6.16 -14.42 -8.37
CA LEU A 38 -7.39 -14.84 -7.74
C LEU A 38 -7.84 -13.78 -6.74
N THR A 39 -9.03 -13.21 -6.96
CA THR A 39 -9.58 -12.11 -6.15
C THR A 39 -11.09 -12.28 -5.91
N SER A 40 -11.67 -11.35 -5.13
CA SER A 40 -13.11 -11.33 -4.84
C SER A 40 -13.92 -10.80 -6.02
N ALA A 41 -15.11 -11.35 -6.23
CA ALA A 41 -16.08 -10.79 -7.17
C ALA A 41 -16.81 -9.58 -6.60
N MET A 42 -17.35 -8.76 -7.48
CA MET A 42 -18.33 -7.71 -7.18
C MET A 42 -19.32 -7.63 -8.33
N GLN A 43 -20.55 -7.23 -8.04
CA GLN A 43 -21.60 -7.06 -9.05
C GLN A 43 -21.13 -6.12 -10.18
N GLY A 44 -21.37 -6.50 -11.43
CA GLY A 44 -20.97 -5.74 -12.60
C GLY A 44 -19.56 -6.02 -13.12
N LEU A 45 -18.75 -6.83 -12.41
CA LEU A 45 -17.43 -7.24 -12.89
C LEU A 45 -17.45 -8.64 -13.50
N PRO A 46 -16.67 -8.89 -14.57
CA PRO A 46 -16.57 -10.22 -15.17
C PRO A 46 -15.91 -11.21 -14.19
N ALA A 47 -16.34 -12.48 -14.27
CA ALA A 47 -15.74 -13.55 -13.46
C ALA A 47 -14.29 -13.85 -13.88
N GLU A 48 -13.99 -13.61 -15.14
CA GLU A 48 -12.67 -13.79 -15.76
C GLU A 48 -12.39 -12.66 -16.73
N GLU A 49 -11.18 -12.09 -16.69
CA GLU A 49 -10.70 -11.10 -17.67
C GLU A 49 -9.18 -11.12 -17.74
N THR A 50 -8.64 -10.52 -18.79
CA THR A 50 -7.20 -10.26 -18.91
C THR A 50 -6.97 -8.75 -18.96
N VAL A 51 -6.17 -8.23 -18.02
CA VAL A 51 -5.83 -6.82 -17.91
C VAL A 51 -4.31 -6.67 -17.93
N GLU A 52 -3.75 -5.92 -18.87
CA GLU A 52 -2.31 -5.72 -19.03
C GLU A 52 -1.50 -7.05 -19.06
N GLY A 53 -2.09 -8.11 -19.64
CA GLY A 53 -1.48 -9.43 -19.69
C GLY A 53 -1.66 -10.29 -18.41
N VAL A 54 -2.23 -9.75 -17.37
CA VAL A 54 -2.56 -10.47 -16.13
C VAL A 54 -3.92 -11.15 -16.28
N VAL A 55 -3.99 -12.47 -16.07
CA VAL A 55 -5.26 -13.22 -16.07
C VAL A 55 -5.90 -13.11 -14.69
N VAL A 56 -7.09 -12.52 -14.61
CA VAL A 56 -7.80 -12.25 -13.36
C VAL A 56 -9.02 -13.14 -13.22
N HIS A 57 -9.07 -13.94 -12.16
CA HIS A 57 -10.22 -14.73 -11.78
C HIS A 57 -10.89 -14.14 -10.54
N ARG A 58 -12.21 -13.91 -10.59
CA ARG A 58 -12.99 -13.42 -9.47
C ARG A 58 -13.89 -14.52 -8.91
N THR A 59 -13.77 -14.77 -7.59
CA THR A 59 -14.60 -15.75 -6.90
C THR A 59 -15.82 -15.11 -6.24
N ALA A 60 -16.93 -15.81 -6.27
CA ALA A 60 -18.15 -15.39 -5.61
C ALA A 60 -17.91 -15.09 -4.12
N CYS A 61 -18.45 -13.97 -3.67
CA CYS A 61 -18.44 -13.54 -2.28
C CYS A 61 -19.60 -12.59 -2.03
N VAL A 62 -19.91 -12.37 -0.76
CA VAL A 62 -20.81 -11.29 -0.36
C VAL A 62 -19.98 -10.03 -0.23
N ARG A 63 -20.12 -9.09 -1.18
CA ARG A 63 -19.43 -7.80 -1.15
C ARG A 63 -20.41 -6.70 -1.58
N ARG A 64 -20.60 -5.70 -0.69
CA ARG A 64 -21.54 -4.60 -0.90
C ARG A 64 -20.85 -3.32 -1.36
N HIS A 65 -19.59 -3.12 -0.98
CA HIS A 65 -18.85 -1.88 -1.24
C HIS A 65 -17.52 -2.13 -1.92
N SER A 66 -17.18 -1.27 -2.89
CA SER A 66 -15.91 -1.35 -3.61
C SER A 66 -14.69 -0.97 -2.76
N HIS A 67 -14.86 -0.03 -1.82
CA HIS A 67 -13.75 0.61 -1.11
C HIS A 67 -13.50 0.11 0.31
N TYR A 68 -14.40 -0.69 0.89
CA TYR A 68 -14.21 -1.33 2.19
C TYR A 68 -14.94 -2.66 2.26
N THR A 69 -14.53 -3.49 3.21
CA THR A 69 -15.09 -4.82 3.43
C THR A 69 -15.27 -5.05 4.93
N THR A 70 -16.37 -5.66 5.31
CA THR A 70 -16.64 -6.08 6.69
C THR A 70 -16.06 -7.46 6.96
N ALA A 71 -15.90 -7.83 8.24
CA ALA A 71 -15.40 -9.15 8.62
C ALA A 71 -16.25 -10.32 8.10
N PRO A 72 -17.60 -10.30 8.14
CA PRO A 72 -18.42 -11.35 7.53
C PRO A 72 -18.24 -11.46 6.00
N GLU A 73 -18.11 -10.33 5.32
CA GLU A 73 -17.85 -10.31 3.87
C GLU A 73 -16.49 -10.95 3.55
N LEU A 74 -15.44 -10.64 4.34
CA LEU A 74 -14.13 -11.29 4.19
C LEU A 74 -14.21 -12.81 4.39
N LEU A 75 -14.93 -13.26 5.40
CA LEU A 75 -15.11 -14.69 5.68
C LEU A 75 -15.84 -15.40 4.54
N SER A 76 -16.83 -14.75 3.91
CA SER A 76 -17.59 -15.33 2.79
C SER A 76 -16.71 -15.66 1.58
N THR A 77 -15.54 -15.02 1.45
CA THR A 77 -14.61 -15.25 0.33
C THR A 77 -13.77 -16.51 0.49
N LEU A 78 -13.53 -16.99 1.72
CA LEU A 78 -12.50 -17.99 1.99
C LEU A 78 -12.76 -19.33 1.32
N VAL A 79 -13.98 -19.88 1.43
CA VAL A 79 -14.30 -21.20 0.88
C VAL A 79 -14.33 -21.19 -0.65
N PRO A 80 -15.05 -20.26 -1.32
CA PRO A 80 -15.01 -20.19 -2.78
C PRO A 80 -13.60 -19.95 -3.33
N ALA A 81 -12.82 -19.08 -2.68
CA ALA A 81 -11.45 -18.80 -3.09
C ALA A 81 -10.52 -20.00 -2.89
N TYR A 82 -10.70 -20.79 -1.81
CA TYR A 82 -9.94 -22.02 -1.62
C TYR A 82 -10.23 -23.05 -2.72
N LEU A 83 -11.50 -23.28 -3.04
CA LEU A 83 -11.88 -24.23 -4.08
C LEU A 83 -11.38 -23.80 -5.46
N ARG A 84 -11.56 -22.52 -5.80
CA ARG A 84 -11.05 -21.97 -7.08
C ARG A 84 -9.53 -21.97 -7.10
N GLY A 85 -8.85 -21.58 -6.04
CA GLY A 85 -7.40 -21.61 -5.92
C GLY A 85 -6.83 -23.02 -6.10
N ALA A 86 -7.47 -24.03 -5.51
CA ALA A 86 -7.11 -25.43 -5.69
C ALA A 86 -7.28 -25.91 -7.15
N GLN A 87 -8.32 -25.47 -7.85
CA GLN A 87 -8.50 -25.73 -9.28
C GLN A 87 -7.41 -25.07 -10.12
N LEU A 88 -7.13 -23.78 -9.87
CA LEU A 88 -6.10 -23.04 -10.58
C LEU A 88 -4.72 -23.67 -10.39
N ILE A 89 -4.32 -24.04 -9.16
CA ILE A 89 -3.04 -24.69 -8.91
C ILE A 89 -2.88 -25.96 -9.73
N ARG A 90 -3.93 -26.81 -9.83
CA ARG A 90 -3.87 -28.02 -10.66
C ARG A 90 -3.77 -27.72 -12.14
N ALA A 91 -4.41 -26.65 -12.62
CA ALA A 91 -4.45 -26.26 -14.03
C ALA A 91 -3.14 -25.60 -14.48
N ILE A 92 -2.69 -24.56 -13.76
CA ILE A 92 -1.54 -23.74 -14.18
C ILE A 92 -0.21 -24.24 -13.63
N LYS A 93 -0.22 -25.03 -12.54
CA LYS A 93 0.97 -25.53 -11.82
C LYS A 93 1.94 -24.40 -11.52
N PRO A 94 1.56 -23.44 -10.65
CA PRO A 94 2.39 -22.29 -10.36
C PRO A 94 3.68 -22.68 -9.63
N ASP A 95 4.76 -21.98 -9.93
CA ASP A 95 6.04 -22.13 -9.24
C ASP A 95 5.97 -21.55 -7.83
N VAL A 96 5.18 -20.49 -7.63
CA VAL A 96 5.05 -19.77 -6.37
C VAL A 96 3.66 -19.12 -6.26
N ILE A 97 3.19 -19.00 -5.02
CA ILE A 97 2.04 -18.17 -4.67
C ILE A 97 2.56 -16.82 -4.15
N HIS A 98 2.17 -15.71 -4.79
CA HIS A 98 2.39 -14.38 -4.26
C HIS A 98 1.11 -13.88 -3.62
N THR A 99 1.12 -13.60 -2.32
CA THR A 99 -0.10 -13.15 -1.63
C THR A 99 0.06 -11.74 -1.10
N HIS A 100 -0.94 -10.91 -1.37
CA HIS A 100 -1.09 -9.57 -0.82
C HIS A 100 -2.09 -9.58 0.32
N PHE A 101 -1.71 -8.97 1.45
CA PHE A 101 -2.38 -8.98 2.75
C PHE A 101 -2.26 -10.33 3.50
N ILE A 102 -1.90 -10.23 4.77
CA ILE A 102 -1.71 -11.39 5.64
C ILE A 102 -3.05 -12.06 5.94
N VAL A 103 -4.11 -11.28 6.14
CA VAL A 103 -5.48 -11.76 6.38
C VAL A 103 -6.42 -10.97 5.47
N PRO A 104 -7.29 -11.63 4.68
CA PRO A 104 -7.54 -13.09 4.60
C PRO A 104 -6.66 -13.85 3.60
N SER A 105 -6.03 -13.17 2.63
CA SER A 105 -5.37 -13.80 1.48
C SER A 105 -4.19 -14.68 1.87
N GLY A 106 -3.40 -14.27 2.86
CA GLY A 106 -2.29 -15.07 3.38
C GLY A 106 -2.76 -16.35 4.09
N ALA A 107 -3.94 -16.33 4.75
CA ALA A 107 -4.54 -17.54 5.30
C ALA A 107 -4.86 -18.55 4.18
N LEU A 108 -5.42 -18.07 3.08
CA LEU A 108 -5.70 -18.86 1.89
C LEU A 108 -4.40 -19.42 1.29
N ALA A 109 -3.38 -18.58 1.13
CA ALA A 109 -2.06 -18.98 0.63
C ALA A 109 -1.43 -20.08 1.49
N CYS A 110 -1.47 -19.92 2.81
CA CYS A 110 -0.97 -20.91 3.77
C CYS A 110 -1.68 -22.28 3.65
N ALA A 111 -3.00 -22.27 3.49
CA ALA A 111 -3.78 -23.49 3.32
C ALA A 111 -3.48 -24.20 1.98
N LEU A 112 -3.42 -23.44 0.88
CA LEU A 112 -3.10 -23.95 -0.46
C LEU A 112 -1.66 -24.44 -0.54
N SER A 113 -0.71 -23.69 -0.01
CA SER A 113 0.71 -24.08 0.06
C SER A 113 0.90 -25.43 0.76
N ARG A 114 0.27 -25.62 1.91
CA ARG A 114 0.33 -26.91 2.63
C ARG A 114 -0.29 -28.07 1.87
N ARG A 115 -1.39 -27.82 1.14
CA ARG A 115 -2.11 -28.86 0.40
C ARG A 115 -1.39 -29.29 -0.87
N PHE A 116 -0.71 -28.36 -1.55
CA PHE A 116 -0.13 -28.57 -2.87
C PHE A 116 1.41 -28.49 -2.89
N ASN A 117 2.02 -28.21 -1.74
CA ASN A 117 3.48 -28.03 -1.60
C ASN A 117 4.06 -26.95 -2.51
N VAL A 118 3.32 -25.86 -2.74
CA VAL A 118 3.77 -24.69 -3.50
C VAL A 118 4.24 -23.63 -2.52
N PRO A 119 5.47 -23.09 -2.62
CA PRO A 119 5.94 -22.04 -1.75
C PRO A 119 5.10 -20.76 -1.89
N TYR A 120 4.99 -19.96 -0.82
CA TYR A 120 4.33 -18.66 -0.92
C TYR A 120 5.16 -17.52 -0.32
N VAL A 121 5.06 -16.38 -0.97
CA VAL A 121 5.61 -15.10 -0.55
C VAL A 121 4.47 -14.19 -0.12
N LEU A 122 4.65 -13.49 0.99
CA LEU A 122 3.64 -12.67 1.61
C LEU A 122 4.06 -11.20 1.58
N THR A 123 3.21 -10.31 1.02
CA THR A 123 3.39 -8.85 1.04
C THR A 123 2.40 -8.22 2.02
N ALA A 124 2.95 -7.58 3.08
CA ALA A 124 2.15 -6.84 4.06
C ALA A 124 1.86 -5.41 3.57
N HIS A 125 0.65 -4.89 3.89
CA HIS A 125 0.22 -3.56 3.45
C HIS A 125 -0.07 -2.57 4.59
N GLY A 126 -0.05 -3.02 5.84
CA GLY A 126 -0.23 -2.19 7.03
C GLY A 126 -1.41 -2.64 7.89
N SER A 127 -2.65 -2.40 7.49
CA SER A 127 -3.84 -2.73 8.31
C SER A 127 -4.00 -4.23 8.60
N ASP A 128 -3.29 -5.08 7.91
CA ASP A 128 -3.19 -6.52 8.08
C ASP A 128 -2.11 -6.95 9.10
N VAL A 129 -1.39 -5.98 9.68
CA VAL A 129 -0.38 -6.20 10.72
C VAL A 129 -0.93 -5.77 12.08
N PRO A 130 -0.89 -6.65 13.11
CA PRO A 130 -1.29 -6.28 14.46
C PRO A 130 -0.51 -5.06 14.98
N GLY A 131 -1.23 -4.13 15.62
CA GLY A 131 -0.64 -2.89 16.16
C GLY A 131 -0.58 -1.72 15.19
N TYR A 132 -0.79 -1.93 13.88
CA TYR A 132 -0.79 -0.83 12.91
C TYR A 132 -2.00 0.10 13.05
N ASN A 133 -3.20 -0.46 13.28
CA ASN A 133 -4.44 0.29 13.53
C ASN A 133 -5.12 -0.22 14.81
N PRO A 134 -4.55 0.05 16.00
CA PRO A 134 -5.05 -0.53 17.25
C PRO A 134 -6.49 -0.11 17.55
N ASP A 135 -6.86 1.14 17.24
CA ASP A 135 -8.19 1.68 17.51
C ASP A 135 -9.28 1.01 16.68
N ARG A 136 -8.95 0.55 15.46
CA ARG A 136 -9.93 -0.04 14.55
C ARG A 136 -9.97 -1.57 14.64
N PHE A 137 -8.84 -2.23 14.81
CA PHE A 137 -8.69 -3.67 14.68
C PHE A 137 -8.05 -4.34 15.90
N GLY A 138 -7.78 -3.62 16.99
CA GLY A 138 -7.00 -4.11 18.11
C GLY A 138 -7.53 -5.41 18.72
N LEU A 139 -8.85 -5.51 18.99
CA LEU A 139 -9.46 -6.73 19.53
C LEU A 139 -9.36 -7.89 18.54
N MET A 140 -9.69 -7.65 17.28
CA MET A 140 -9.63 -8.68 16.22
C MET A 140 -8.18 -9.17 16.03
N HIS A 141 -7.21 -8.27 15.96
CA HIS A 141 -5.80 -8.63 15.85
C HIS A 141 -5.31 -9.43 17.06
N ARG A 142 -5.76 -9.07 18.28
CA ARG A 142 -5.42 -9.82 19.50
C ARG A 142 -5.94 -11.25 19.45
N MET A 143 -7.19 -11.45 19.02
CA MET A 143 -7.80 -12.77 18.87
C MET A 143 -7.15 -13.60 17.76
N LEU A 144 -6.83 -12.97 16.63
CA LEU A 144 -6.27 -13.64 15.45
C LEU A 144 -4.74 -13.76 15.49
N LYS A 145 -4.06 -13.21 16.50
CA LYS A 145 -2.58 -13.21 16.58
C LYS A 145 -1.93 -14.59 16.44
N PRO A 146 -2.44 -15.68 17.03
CA PRO A 146 -1.87 -17.03 16.82
C PRO A 146 -1.99 -17.51 15.36
N ALA A 147 -3.14 -17.24 14.73
CA ALA A 147 -3.35 -17.56 13.31
C ALA A 147 -2.46 -16.69 12.41
N TRP A 148 -2.36 -15.39 12.71
CA TRP A 148 -1.48 -14.45 12.01
C TRP A 148 -0.02 -14.93 12.02
N ARG A 149 0.51 -15.30 13.20
CA ARG A 149 1.86 -15.85 13.33
C ARG A 149 2.04 -17.11 12.48
N ARG A 150 1.11 -18.04 12.54
CA ARG A 150 1.17 -19.28 11.76
C ARG A 150 1.18 -19.02 10.25
N ILE A 151 0.47 -18.00 9.78
CA ILE A 151 0.46 -17.58 8.39
C ILE A 151 1.82 -17.00 8.00
N VAL A 152 2.37 -16.10 8.82
CA VAL A 152 3.66 -15.45 8.55
C VAL A 152 4.81 -16.45 8.61
N GLU A 153 4.88 -17.29 9.64
CA GLU A 153 5.92 -18.32 9.82
C GLU A 153 5.89 -19.43 8.76
N GLY A 154 4.74 -19.63 8.11
CA GLY A 154 4.59 -20.58 7.01
C GLY A 154 5.02 -20.04 5.66
N ALA A 155 5.28 -18.74 5.53
CA ALA A 155 5.73 -18.12 4.30
C ALA A 155 7.21 -18.44 4.03
N SER A 156 7.57 -18.65 2.76
CA SER A 156 8.95 -18.81 2.34
C SER A 156 9.71 -17.48 2.40
N ALA A 157 9.02 -16.36 2.20
CA ALA A 157 9.53 -15.00 2.40
C ALA A 157 8.39 -14.04 2.69
N VAL A 158 8.75 -12.92 3.33
CA VAL A 158 7.82 -11.83 3.64
C VAL A 158 8.38 -10.52 3.12
N THR A 159 7.53 -9.67 2.54
CA THR A 159 7.90 -8.33 2.10
C THR A 159 7.07 -7.26 2.79
N SER A 160 7.65 -6.09 2.97
CA SER A 160 7.03 -4.90 3.54
C SER A 160 7.43 -3.67 2.74
N PRO A 161 6.54 -2.70 2.50
CA PRO A 161 6.90 -1.48 1.76
C PRO A 161 7.73 -0.50 2.59
N SER A 162 7.78 -0.63 3.91
CA SER A 162 8.51 0.27 4.80
C SER A 162 9.29 -0.47 5.88
N ARG A 163 10.34 0.17 6.36
CA ARG A 163 11.11 -0.30 7.53
C ARG A 163 10.23 -0.34 8.78
N TYR A 164 9.45 0.71 8.98
CA TYR A 164 8.51 0.80 10.10
C TYR A 164 7.58 -0.42 10.19
N LEU A 165 6.93 -0.80 9.09
CA LEU A 165 6.03 -1.95 9.10
C LEU A 165 6.77 -3.27 9.30
N ALA A 166 7.99 -3.41 8.76
CA ALA A 166 8.83 -4.58 8.98
C ALA A 166 9.20 -4.73 10.47
N GLU A 167 9.61 -3.64 11.12
CA GLU A 167 9.90 -3.61 12.56
C GLU A 167 8.66 -3.92 13.40
N LEU A 168 7.51 -3.34 13.05
CA LEU A 168 6.24 -3.66 13.71
C LEU A 168 5.91 -5.15 13.60
N MET A 169 6.09 -5.76 12.43
CA MET A 169 5.88 -7.21 12.26
C MET A 169 6.79 -8.03 13.17
N GLN A 170 8.07 -7.67 13.29
CA GLN A 170 9.01 -8.34 14.19
C GLN A 170 8.58 -8.20 15.66
N GLN A 171 8.15 -7.01 16.09
CA GLN A 171 7.61 -6.77 17.44
C GLN A 171 6.35 -7.62 17.71
N GLN A 172 5.55 -7.90 16.68
CA GLN A 172 4.39 -8.80 16.80
C GLN A 172 4.75 -10.28 16.78
N GLY A 173 6.01 -10.62 16.60
CA GLY A 173 6.56 -11.98 16.65
C GLY A 173 6.71 -12.65 15.28
N CYS A 174 6.90 -11.88 14.22
CA CYS A 174 7.38 -12.39 12.94
C CYS A 174 8.84 -12.80 13.09
N THR A 175 9.15 -14.08 12.91
CA THR A 175 10.50 -14.64 12.97
C THR A 175 11.13 -14.81 11.57
N VAL A 176 10.30 -14.73 10.51
CA VAL A 176 10.77 -14.78 9.12
C VAL A 176 11.41 -13.45 8.76
N PRO A 177 12.56 -13.43 8.08
CA PRO A 177 13.16 -12.20 7.60
C PRO A 177 12.20 -11.43 6.68
N VAL A 178 12.02 -10.13 6.98
CA VAL A 178 11.15 -9.24 6.20
C VAL A 178 12.00 -8.43 5.24
N SER A 179 11.84 -8.65 3.94
CA SER A 179 12.50 -7.86 2.89
C SER A 179 11.76 -6.54 2.68
N ILE A 180 12.48 -5.43 2.76
CA ILE A 180 11.90 -4.12 2.50
C ILE A 180 11.89 -3.85 1.00
N VAL A 181 10.68 -3.86 0.41
CA VAL A 181 10.44 -3.57 -1.01
C VAL A 181 9.46 -2.40 -1.09
N PRO A 182 9.94 -1.17 -1.32
CA PRO A 182 9.10 0.02 -1.36
C PRO A 182 7.98 -0.09 -2.41
N ASN A 183 6.88 0.64 -2.21
CA ASN A 183 5.93 0.82 -3.29
C ASN A 183 6.54 1.70 -4.38
N GLY A 184 6.18 1.41 -5.63
CA GLY A 184 6.54 2.23 -6.77
C GLY A 184 5.38 3.15 -7.19
N HIS A 185 5.65 4.03 -8.13
CA HIS A 185 4.63 4.78 -8.86
C HIS A 185 4.83 4.60 -10.37
N ARG A 186 3.82 4.99 -11.15
CA ARG A 186 3.97 5.09 -12.61
C ARG A 186 4.38 6.51 -12.96
N PRO A 187 5.58 6.71 -13.52
CA PRO A 187 5.97 8.02 -14.01
C PRO A 187 5.03 8.41 -15.15
N HIS A 188 4.73 9.67 -15.22
CA HIS A 188 3.91 10.18 -16.27
C HIS A 188 4.64 11.29 -17.04
N PRO A 189 4.53 11.36 -18.36
CA PRO A 189 4.93 12.54 -19.09
C PRO A 189 4.13 13.73 -18.55
N GLY A 190 4.78 14.85 -18.28
CA GLY A 190 4.11 16.04 -17.76
C GLY A 190 3.00 16.53 -18.70
N LEU A 191 1.93 17.07 -18.13
CA LEU A 191 0.85 17.69 -18.91
C LEU A 191 1.24 19.10 -19.43
N GLY A 192 2.42 19.61 -19.04
CA GLY A 192 2.86 20.96 -19.37
C GLY A 192 2.04 22.06 -18.68
N THR A 193 1.39 21.72 -17.58
CA THR A 193 0.52 22.63 -16.85
C THR A 193 1.34 23.74 -16.16
N GLU A 194 0.93 25.00 -16.31
CA GLU A 194 1.54 26.11 -15.63
C GLU A 194 1.38 26.00 -14.11
N ARG A 195 2.49 26.20 -13.38
CA ARG A 195 2.49 26.13 -11.92
C ARG A 195 1.93 27.41 -11.32
N ARG A 196 0.98 27.24 -10.41
CA ARG A 196 0.36 28.33 -9.65
C ARG A 196 0.93 28.36 -8.23
N ASN A 197 0.80 29.50 -7.57
CA ASN A 197 1.02 29.63 -6.13
C ASN A 197 -0.10 28.86 -5.39
N ARG A 198 0.00 27.54 -5.43
CA ARG A 198 -0.98 26.64 -4.85
C ARG A 198 -0.33 25.67 -3.88
N VAL A 199 -0.94 25.56 -2.72
CA VAL A 199 -0.72 24.49 -1.74
C VAL A 199 -1.84 23.46 -1.90
N LEU A 200 -1.47 22.23 -2.19
CA LEU A 200 -2.40 21.12 -2.38
C LEU A 200 -2.33 20.14 -1.21
N VAL A 201 -3.47 19.69 -0.75
CA VAL A 201 -3.62 18.55 0.17
C VAL A 201 -4.44 17.48 -0.52
N VAL A 202 -3.98 16.23 -0.51
CA VAL A 202 -4.69 15.11 -1.14
C VAL A 202 -4.84 13.96 -0.15
N GLY A 203 -6.07 13.47 0.00
CA GLY A 203 -6.30 12.30 0.83
C GLY A 203 -7.76 12.02 1.15
N ARG A 204 -8.02 10.80 1.61
CA ARG A 204 -9.34 10.46 2.17
C ARG A 204 -9.56 11.22 3.47
N MET A 205 -10.73 11.81 3.64
CA MET A 205 -11.04 12.64 4.81
C MET A 205 -11.40 11.78 6.02
N PHE A 206 -10.35 11.41 6.78
CA PHE A 206 -10.40 10.76 8.09
C PHE A 206 -9.52 11.52 9.08
N PRO A 207 -9.82 11.52 10.39
CA PRO A 207 -9.03 12.25 11.39
C PRO A 207 -7.52 11.95 11.34
N ARG A 208 -7.14 10.70 11.12
CA ARG A 208 -5.72 10.27 11.02
C ARG A 208 -4.96 10.85 9.82
N LYS A 209 -5.66 11.44 8.83
CA LYS A 209 -5.04 12.11 7.69
C LYS A 209 -4.57 13.53 8.02
N GLY A 210 -4.91 14.04 9.20
CA GLY A 210 -4.36 15.26 9.73
C GLY A 210 -4.76 16.54 9.00
N ILE A 211 -5.76 16.48 8.10
CA ILE A 211 -6.21 17.62 7.30
C ILE A 211 -6.67 18.78 8.21
N GLN A 212 -7.22 18.49 9.38
CA GLN A 212 -7.58 19.48 10.40
C GLN A 212 -6.38 20.34 10.82
N HIS A 213 -5.21 19.74 10.96
CA HIS A 213 -3.99 20.46 11.33
C HIS A 213 -3.45 21.36 10.22
N PHE A 214 -3.68 20.98 8.95
CA PHE A 214 -3.40 21.85 7.82
C PHE A 214 -4.34 23.08 7.81
N ILE A 215 -5.63 22.89 8.06
CA ILE A 215 -6.61 23.98 8.12
C ILE A 215 -6.21 24.97 9.21
N ASP A 216 -5.85 24.50 10.40
CA ASP A 216 -5.35 25.33 11.49
C ASP A 216 -4.05 26.06 11.11
N ALA A 217 -3.16 25.39 10.40
CA ALA A 217 -1.89 25.96 9.96
C ALA A 217 -2.06 27.12 8.98
N VAL A 218 -3.09 27.12 8.13
CA VAL A 218 -3.35 28.19 7.15
C VAL A 218 -4.38 29.21 7.63
N ALA A 219 -4.80 29.12 8.89
CA ALA A 219 -5.68 30.11 9.50
C ALA A 219 -5.08 31.52 9.40
N GLY A 220 -5.88 32.49 8.89
CA GLY A 220 -5.46 33.88 8.74
C GLY A 220 -4.33 34.12 7.74
N VAL A 221 -3.98 33.15 6.89
CA VAL A 221 -3.04 33.38 5.77
C VAL A 221 -3.76 34.14 4.67
N GLU A 222 -3.30 35.34 4.38
CA GLU A 222 -3.75 36.18 3.28
C GLU A 222 -2.72 36.20 2.16
N GLY A 223 -3.12 36.62 0.95
CA GLY A 223 -2.23 36.77 -0.18
C GLY A 223 -2.61 35.95 -1.41
N GLU A 224 -1.65 35.77 -2.33
CA GLU A 224 -1.88 35.18 -3.65
C GLU A 224 -1.86 33.63 -3.68
N TRP A 225 -1.77 32.97 -2.50
CA TRP A 225 -1.70 31.52 -2.46
C TRP A 225 -3.08 30.87 -2.39
N GLU A 226 -3.32 29.93 -3.29
CA GLU A 226 -4.49 29.07 -3.29
C GLU A 226 -4.28 27.87 -2.34
N PHE A 227 -5.23 27.59 -1.46
CA PHE A 227 -5.23 26.38 -0.61
C PHE A 227 -6.33 25.43 -1.09
N VAL A 228 -5.93 24.26 -1.58
CA VAL A 228 -6.85 23.30 -2.20
C VAL A 228 -6.75 21.94 -1.51
N ILE A 229 -7.91 21.40 -1.10
CA ILE A 229 -8.04 20.07 -0.53
C ILE A 229 -8.81 19.19 -1.51
N ALA A 230 -8.15 18.11 -2.01
CA ALA A 230 -8.73 17.12 -2.90
C ALA A 230 -8.94 15.78 -2.17
N GLY A 231 -10.13 15.23 -2.29
CA GLY A 231 -10.52 13.98 -1.67
C GLY A 231 -11.90 14.06 -1.05
N ASP A 232 -12.31 12.96 -0.41
CA ASP A 232 -13.61 12.83 0.25
C ASP A 232 -13.52 11.85 1.43
N GLY A 233 -14.53 11.81 2.25
CA GLY A 233 -14.61 10.87 3.37
C GLY A 233 -15.55 11.35 4.50
N PRO A 234 -15.78 10.49 5.49
CA PRO A 234 -16.77 10.75 6.54
C PRO A 234 -16.44 11.93 7.46
N TYR A 235 -15.22 12.47 7.39
CA TYR A 235 -14.78 13.63 8.19
C TYR A 235 -14.94 14.98 7.44
N ARG A 236 -15.46 14.95 6.20
CA ARG A 236 -15.55 16.12 5.32
C ARG A 236 -16.33 17.29 5.94
N ASP A 237 -17.54 17.03 6.43
CA ASP A 237 -18.42 18.09 6.95
C ASP A 237 -17.78 18.84 8.13
N GLN A 238 -17.03 18.10 8.98
CA GLN A 238 -16.31 18.69 10.12
C GLN A 238 -15.13 19.54 9.63
N LEU A 239 -14.37 19.08 8.62
CA LEU A 239 -13.26 19.84 8.03
C LEU A 239 -13.76 21.11 7.33
N GLU A 240 -14.85 21.04 6.59
CA GLU A 240 -15.45 22.23 5.95
C GLU A 240 -16.00 23.23 6.98
N ALA A 241 -16.58 22.74 8.08
CA ALA A 241 -17.02 23.60 9.17
C ALA A 241 -15.84 24.32 9.85
N GLN A 242 -14.76 23.59 10.12
CA GLN A 242 -13.51 24.16 10.67
C GLN A 242 -12.93 25.21 9.70
N ALA A 243 -12.81 24.89 8.42
CA ALA A 243 -12.26 25.81 7.43
C ALA A 243 -13.09 27.10 7.33
N ARG A 244 -14.43 27.01 7.30
CA ARG A 244 -15.29 28.20 7.30
C ARG A 244 -15.05 29.13 8.49
N SER A 245 -14.67 28.56 9.64
CA SER A 245 -14.42 29.33 10.86
C SER A 245 -13.05 30.01 10.89
N VAL A 246 -11.99 29.33 10.45
CA VAL A 246 -10.60 29.80 10.68
C VAL A 246 -9.79 30.05 9.41
N ALA A 247 -10.17 29.45 8.28
CA ALA A 247 -9.44 29.53 7.01
C ALA A 247 -10.43 29.52 5.81
N PRO A 248 -11.27 30.54 5.65
CA PRO A 248 -12.35 30.57 4.65
C PRO A 248 -11.87 30.54 3.20
N ASN A 249 -10.59 30.81 2.96
CA ASN A 249 -9.95 30.74 1.64
C ASN A 249 -9.53 29.32 1.23
N VAL A 250 -9.71 28.31 2.09
CA VAL A 250 -9.46 26.90 1.75
C VAL A 250 -10.61 26.35 0.90
N ARG A 251 -10.27 25.83 -0.27
CA ARG A 251 -11.21 25.27 -1.23
C ARG A 251 -11.20 23.75 -1.22
N PHE A 252 -12.37 23.14 -1.00
CA PHE A 252 -12.57 21.69 -1.13
C PHE A 252 -13.08 21.37 -2.54
N VAL A 253 -12.36 20.49 -3.26
CA VAL A 253 -12.75 20.08 -4.62
C VAL A 253 -13.41 18.69 -4.66
N GLY A 254 -13.53 18.03 -3.50
CA GLY A 254 -14.14 16.72 -3.38
C GLY A 254 -13.28 15.61 -4.00
N PHE A 255 -13.92 14.46 -4.26
CA PHE A 255 -13.29 13.37 -4.99
C PHE A 255 -13.08 13.78 -6.46
N VAL A 256 -11.86 13.63 -6.94
CA VAL A 256 -11.48 13.91 -8.34
C VAL A 256 -10.97 12.64 -9.01
N ASN A 257 -11.17 12.53 -10.32
CA ASN A 257 -10.62 11.43 -11.09
C ASN A 257 -9.08 11.55 -11.22
N ARG A 258 -8.46 10.51 -11.74
CA ARG A 258 -7.01 10.39 -11.84
C ARG A 258 -6.36 11.49 -12.68
N GLU A 259 -6.99 11.86 -13.77
CA GLU A 259 -6.50 12.90 -14.69
C GLU A 259 -6.55 14.28 -14.02
N THR A 260 -7.68 14.64 -13.41
CA THR A 260 -7.83 15.89 -12.65
C THR A 260 -6.88 15.97 -11.47
N LEU A 261 -6.69 14.85 -10.74
CA LEU A 261 -5.75 14.79 -9.62
C LEU A 261 -4.31 15.05 -10.10
N ARG A 262 -3.96 14.49 -11.24
CA ARG A 262 -2.66 14.73 -11.85
C ARG A 262 -2.45 16.19 -12.23
N ALA A 263 -3.45 16.81 -12.89
CA ALA A 263 -3.41 18.22 -13.22
C ALA A 263 -3.27 19.12 -11.97
N LEU A 264 -3.91 18.71 -10.86
CA LEU A 264 -3.74 19.39 -9.57
C LEU A 264 -2.31 19.29 -9.03
N TYR A 265 -1.69 18.09 -9.06
CA TYR A 265 -0.29 17.95 -8.66
C TYR A 265 0.63 18.81 -9.52
N GLU A 266 0.52 18.74 -10.84
CA GLU A 266 1.39 19.45 -11.77
C GLU A 266 1.24 20.97 -11.71
N SER A 267 0.02 21.47 -11.47
CA SER A 267 -0.25 22.89 -11.32
C SER A 267 0.04 23.45 -9.92
N SER A 268 0.39 22.61 -8.94
CA SER A 268 0.67 23.04 -7.58
C SER A 268 2.18 23.16 -7.34
N ARG A 269 2.62 24.18 -6.61
CA ARG A 269 4.01 24.34 -6.20
C ARG A 269 4.36 23.53 -4.97
N ILE A 270 3.40 23.39 -4.04
CA ILE A 270 3.61 22.74 -2.74
C ILE A 270 2.54 21.68 -2.54
N LEU A 271 2.93 20.48 -2.10
CA LEU A 271 2.04 19.51 -1.49
C LEU A 271 2.26 19.49 0.02
N VAL A 272 1.18 19.62 0.80
CA VAL A 272 1.19 19.30 2.23
C VAL A 272 0.50 17.96 2.43
N PHE A 273 1.19 17.04 3.10
CA PHE A 273 0.63 15.73 3.47
C PHE A 273 0.72 15.54 4.99
N PRO A 274 -0.28 16.05 5.74
CA PRO A 274 -0.20 16.22 7.19
C PRO A 274 -0.59 14.99 7.99
N SER A 275 -0.49 13.80 7.38
CA SER A 275 -0.99 12.55 7.96
C SER A 275 -0.30 12.21 9.30
N ILE A 276 -1.09 11.66 10.23
CA ILE A 276 -0.63 11.25 11.56
C ILE A 276 -0.09 9.82 11.53
N GLN A 277 -0.57 9.00 10.59
CA GLN A 277 -0.18 7.60 10.48
C GLN A 277 -0.21 7.14 9.01
N GLU A 278 0.92 6.66 8.54
CA GLU A 278 1.07 6.08 7.19
C GLU A 278 2.07 4.92 7.19
N ASN A 279 1.88 4.03 6.23
CA ASN A 279 2.86 2.98 5.96
C ASN A 279 3.82 3.39 4.84
N PHE A 280 3.28 3.61 3.63
CA PHE A 280 4.06 4.05 2.46
C PHE A 280 3.11 4.80 1.50
N PRO A 281 2.90 6.10 1.70
CA PRO A 281 1.85 6.86 1.01
C PRO A 281 2.20 7.14 -0.45
N MET A 282 1.40 6.60 -1.37
CA MET A 282 1.52 6.79 -2.82
C MET A 282 1.34 8.25 -3.23
N VAL A 283 0.50 9.00 -2.52
CA VAL A 283 0.27 10.44 -2.73
C VAL A 283 1.57 11.23 -2.74
N LEU A 284 2.50 10.90 -1.83
CA LEU A 284 3.81 11.56 -1.80
C LEU A 284 4.62 11.25 -3.06
N LEU A 285 4.65 10.00 -3.51
CA LEU A 285 5.37 9.62 -4.74
C LEU A 285 4.80 10.32 -5.97
N GLU A 286 3.48 10.38 -6.09
CA GLU A 286 2.78 11.03 -7.19
C GLU A 286 3.07 12.54 -7.23
N ALA A 287 3.04 13.21 -6.08
CA ALA A 287 3.34 14.63 -5.97
C ALA A 287 4.83 14.95 -6.21
N MET A 288 5.72 14.08 -5.73
CA MET A 288 7.17 14.18 -5.97
C MET A 288 7.50 14.02 -7.46
N ASP A 289 6.89 13.04 -8.15
CA ASP A 289 7.03 12.84 -9.59
C ASP A 289 6.51 14.05 -10.37
N ALA A 290 5.36 14.58 -9.97
CA ALA A 290 4.81 15.81 -10.53
C ALA A 290 5.68 17.04 -10.24
N GLY A 291 6.65 16.97 -9.32
CA GLY A 291 7.58 18.04 -8.96
C GLY A 291 7.00 19.09 -8.03
N CYS A 292 6.15 18.70 -7.09
CA CYS A 292 5.81 19.54 -5.95
C CYS A 292 6.95 19.58 -4.93
N ALA A 293 7.16 20.73 -4.28
CA ALA A 293 7.89 20.76 -3.02
C ALA A 293 7.01 20.12 -1.93
N ILE A 294 7.57 19.26 -1.11
CA ILE A 294 6.81 18.45 -0.15
C ILE A 294 6.97 18.99 1.26
N VAL A 295 5.85 19.19 1.95
CA VAL A 295 5.77 19.32 3.40
C VAL A 295 5.00 18.10 3.92
N THR A 296 5.59 17.32 4.80
CA THR A 296 4.94 16.16 5.39
C THR A 296 5.30 16.02 6.87
N THR A 297 4.70 15.05 7.55
CA THR A 297 4.94 14.82 8.96
C THR A 297 6.00 13.72 9.17
N ASN A 298 6.49 13.64 10.41
CA ASN A 298 7.33 12.54 10.88
C ASN A 298 6.53 11.24 11.15
N ALA A 299 5.33 11.10 10.59
CA ALA A 299 4.69 9.79 10.48
C ALA A 299 5.62 8.85 9.70
N GLU A 300 5.82 7.65 10.22
CA GLU A 300 6.96 6.78 9.90
C GLU A 300 7.12 6.56 8.39
N GLY A 301 6.04 6.18 7.70
CA GLY A 301 6.07 5.98 6.26
C GLY A 301 6.22 7.26 5.45
N CYS A 302 5.78 8.41 5.97
CA CYS A 302 5.94 9.70 5.29
C CYS A 302 7.39 10.12 5.22
N ALA A 303 8.08 10.10 6.36
CA ALA A 303 9.49 10.45 6.45
C ALA A 303 10.37 9.49 5.61
N GLU A 304 10.04 8.20 5.59
CA GLU A 304 10.77 7.21 4.79
C GLU A 304 10.62 7.46 3.28
N VAL A 305 9.43 7.84 2.80
CA VAL A 305 9.19 8.15 1.39
C VAL A 305 9.94 9.41 0.97
N VAL A 306 9.82 10.49 1.73
CA VAL A 306 10.35 11.80 1.35
C VAL A 306 11.87 11.88 1.57
N GLY A 307 12.38 11.28 2.66
CA GLY A 307 13.78 11.38 3.04
C GLY A 307 14.21 12.83 3.20
N ASP A 308 15.27 13.21 2.51
CA ASP A 308 15.83 14.58 2.49
C ASP A 308 15.24 15.48 1.38
N ALA A 309 14.25 14.99 0.63
CA ALA A 309 13.68 15.70 -0.51
C ALA A 309 12.43 16.54 -0.17
N GLY A 310 12.19 16.83 1.10
CA GLY A 310 11.08 17.67 1.55
C GLY A 310 11.29 18.16 2.99
N LEU A 311 10.35 18.95 3.47
CA LEU A 311 10.31 19.41 4.85
C LEU A 311 9.46 18.44 5.67
N VAL A 312 10.04 17.91 6.76
CA VAL A 312 9.37 16.99 7.67
C VAL A 312 9.13 17.70 9.00
N VAL A 313 7.86 17.78 9.41
CA VAL A 313 7.43 18.43 10.65
C VAL A 313 6.86 17.40 11.63
N PRO A 314 6.71 17.70 12.93
CA PRO A 314 6.02 16.80 13.85
C PRO A 314 4.58 16.54 13.42
N ARG A 315 4.10 15.32 13.64
CA ARG A 315 2.68 14.98 13.38
C ARG A 315 1.76 15.68 14.37
N GLY A 316 0.63 16.18 13.88
CA GLY A 316 -0.34 16.89 14.70
C GLY A 316 0.11 18.29 15.12
N ASP A 317 1.09 18.87 14.43
CA ASP A 317 1.66 20.19 14.74
C ASP A 317 1.30 21.22 13.65
N PRO A 318 0.20 21.99 13.83
CA PRO A 318 -0.17 23.06 12.91
C PRO A 318 0.89 24.17 12.81
N GLN A 319 1.60 24.46 13.90
CA GLN A 319 2.63 25.52 13.92
C GLN A 319 3.85 25.10 13.09
N GLY A 320 4.28 23.84 13.20
CA GLY A 320 5.33 23.30 12.35
C GLY A 320 4.95 23.31 10.86
N ILE A 321 3.71 22.95 10.52
CA ILE A 321 3.20 23.04 9.14
C ILE A 321 3.22 24.50 8.68
N ARG A 322 2.74 25.45 9.51
CA ARG A 322 2.74 26.87 9.20
C ARG A 322 4.15 27.39 8.91
N ALA A 323 5.10 27.13 9.81
CA ALA A 323 6.48 27.58 9.64
C ALA A 323 7.14 27.01 8.36
N ALA A 324 6.85 25.75 8.02
CA ALA A 324 7.32 25.15 6.78
C ALA A 324 6.70 25.82 5.54
N LEU A 325 5.40 26.12 5.59
CA LEU A 325 4.70 26.84 4.51
C LEU A 325 5.21 28.26 4.35
N ASP A 326 5.33 29.04 5.43
CA ASP A 326 5.83 30.41 5.42
C ASP A 326 7.22 30.45 4.76
N LYS A 327 8.10 29.51 5.11
CA LYS A 327 9.41 29.39 4.48
C LYS A 327 9.32 29.14 2.98
N LEU A 328 8.50 28.18 2.53
CA LEU A 328 8.36 27.87 1.10
C LEU A 328 7.66 28.97 0.31
N MET A 329 6.70 29.66 0.91
CA MET A 329 5.98 30.74 0.24
C MET A 329 6.86 31.97 0.01
N HIS A 330 7.87 32.20 0.84
CA HIS A 330 8.79 33.32 0.73
C HIS A 330 10.14 33.00 0.06
N GLU A 331 10.48 31.70 -0.10
CA GLU A 331 11.75 31.25 -0.69
C GLU A 331 11.52 30.42 -1.99
N PRO A 332 11.25 31.03 -3.15
CA PRO A 332 11.00 30.30 -4.41
C PRO A 332 12.15 29.39 -4.84
N GLU A 333 13.39 29.75 -4.55
CA GLU A 333 14.56 28.93 -4.85
C GLU A 333 14.56 27.62 -4.04
N LEU A 334 14.14 27.68 -2.78
CA LEU A 334 13.99 26.49 -1.94
C LEU A 334 12.89 25.56 -2.50
N VAL A 335 11.77 26.13 -2.96
CA VAL A 335 10.70 25.35 -3.63
C VAL A 335 11.27 24.61 -4.83
N CYS A 336 11.99 25.29 -5.70
CA CYS A 336 12.61 24.70 -6.89
C CYS A 336 13.62 23.60 -6.53
N SER A 337 14.47 23.85 -5.54
CA SER A 337 15.47 22.91 -5.06
C SER A 337 14.83 21.63 -4.51
N LEU A 338 13.84 21.76 -3.61
CA LEU A 338 13.12 20.61 -3.02
C LEU A 338 12.32 19.85 -4.08
N ALA A 339 11.65 20.55 -4.99
CA ALA A 339 10.92 19.93 -6.10
C ALA A 339 11.83 19.11 -7.01
N SER A 340 13.02 19.60 -7.32
CA SER A 340 14.03 18.87 -8.10
C SER A 340 14.50 17.61 -7.37
N ARG A 341 14.83 17.71 -6.08
CA ARG A 341 15.26 16.59 -5.25
C ARG A 341 14.13 15.56 -5.10
N ALA A 342 12.89 16.02 -4.89
CA ALA A 342 11.71 15.17 -4.81
C ALA A 342 11.53 14.34 -6.10
N ARG A 343 11.59 15.00 -7.27
CA ARG A 343 11.50 14.34 -8.58
C ARG A 343 12.63 13.32 -8.79
N ALA A 344 13.86 13.68 -8.48
CA ALA A 344 15.00 12.76 -8.59
C ALA A 344 14.86 11.53 -7.68
N ARG A 345 14.28 11.70 -6.48
CA ARG A 345 13.99 10.60 -5.56
C ARG A 345 12.85 9.72 -6.06
N ALA A 346 11.74 10.31 -6.54
CA ALA A 346 10.61 9.59 -7.11
C ALA A 346 11.03 8.74 -8.32
N ALA A 347 11.91 9.25 -9.18
CA ALA A 347 12.42 8.53 -10.34
C ALA A 347 13.09 7.18 -10.00
N ARG A 348 13.61 7.03 -8.77
CA ARG A 348 14.17 5.76 -8.27
C ARG A 348 13.10 4.79 -7.77
N LEU A 349 11.90 5.28 -7.47
CA LEU A 349 10.78 4.54 -6.88
C LEU A 349 9.67 4.31 -7.91
N THR A 350 10.02 4.04 -9.15
CA THR A 350 9.07 3.64 -10.19
C THR A 350 8.83 2.13 -10.16
N TRP A 351 7.65 1.68 -10.58
CA TRP A 351 7.33 0.25 -10.59
C TRP A 351 8.35 -0.59 -11.39
N PRO A 352 8.83 -0.18 -12.59
CA PRO A 352 9.87 -0.90 -13.31
C PRO A 352 11.17 -1.08 -12.50
N ASN A 353 11.54 -0.06 -11.69
CA ASN A 353 12.74 -0.13 -10.86
C ASN A 353 12.56 -0.99 -9.60
N ILE A 354 11.33 -1.11 -9.11
CA ILE A 354 11.02 -1.80 -7.83
C ILE A 354 10.68 -3.26 -8.04
N VAL A 355 9.97 -3.61 -9.12
CA VAL A 355 9.44 -4.95 -9.32
C VAL A 355 10.54 -6.01 -9.42
N GLY A 356 11.73 -5.67 -9.90
CA GLY A 356 12.88 -6.56 -9.90
C GLY A 356 13.18 -7.16 -8.52
N ARG A 357 13.03 -6.36 -7.45
CA ARG A 357 13.18 -6.83 -6.07
C ARG A 357 12.10 -7.83 -5.66
N TYR A 358 10.84 -7.61 -6.04
CA TYR A 358 9.78 -8.60 -5.84
C TYR A 358 10.11 -9.90 -6.55
N ARG A 359 10.56 -9.80 -7.82
CA ARG A 359 10.93 -10.96 -8.62
C ARG A 359 12.08 -11.75 -8.00
N GLU A 360 13.10 -11.09 -7.47
CA GLU A 360 14.21 -11.74 -6.75
C GLU A 360 13.72 -12.51 -5.51
N VAL A 361 12.83 -11.92 -4.70
CA VAL A 361 12.24 -12.57 -3.53
C VAL A 361 11.41 -13.80 -3.94
N LEU A 362 10.60 -13.67 -5.00
CA LEU A 362 9.81 -14.78 -5.53
C LEU A 362 10.71 -15.92 -6.05
N GLN A 363 11.77 -15.60 -6.80
CA GLN A 363 12.74 -16.59 -7.30
C GLN A 363 13.49 -17.28 -6.15
N ALA A 364 13.86 -16.57 -5.11
CA ALA A 364 14.49 -17.14 -3.93
C ALA A 364 13.53 -18.11 -3.22
N ALA A 365 12.26 -17.78 -3.10
CA ALA A 365 11.25 -18.65 -2.52
C ALA A 365 11.04 -19.94 -3.33
N VAL A 366 11.05 -19.86 -4.66
CA VAL A 366 10.99 -21.03 -5.54
C VAL A 366 12.20 -21.97 -5.31
N LYS A 367 13.41 -21.40 -5.21
CA LYS A 367 14.64 -22.19 -4.98
C LYS A 367 14.66 -22.87 -3.61
N GLN A 368 14.14 -22.22 -2.58
CA GLN A 368 14.07 -22.76 -1.21
C GLN A 368 12.98 -23.83 -1.04
N GLY A 369 11.94 -23.79 -1.89
CA GLY A 369 10.78 -24.64 -1.77
C GLY A 369 9.81 -24.22 -0.64
N SER A 370 8.80 -25.06 -0.40
CA SER A 370 7.82 -24.81 0.68
C SER A 370 8.41 -25.21 2.04
N PRO A 371 8.36 -24.32 3.07
CA PRO A 371 8.76 -24.67 4.44
C PRO A 371 8.00 -25.88 5.03
N ALA A 372 6.80 -26.16 4.52
CA ALA A 372 6.01 -27.35 4.89
C ALA A 372 6.66 -28.66 4.38
N GLY A 373 7.29 -28.62 3.20
CA GLY A 373 7.99 -29.76 2.62
C GLY A 373 9.30 -30.10 3.34
N THR A 374 10.05 -29.09 3.76
CA THR A 374 11.30 -29.29 4.52
C THR A 374 11.07 -29.83 5.91
N ARG A 375 9.99 -29.45 6.60
CA ARG A 375 9.62 -30.03 7.91
C ARG A 375 9.16 -31.51 7.80
N SER A 376 8.49 -31.90 6.71
CA SER A 376 8.08 -33.29 6.47
C SER A 376 9.30 -34.19 6.18
N ALA A 377 10.29 -33.70 5.45
CA ALA A 377 11.52 -34.44 5.16
C ALA A 377 12.40 -34.66 6.42
N ALA A 378 12.46 -33.64 7.31
CA ALA A 378 13.18 -33.74 8.58
C ALA A 378 12.56 -34.71 9.59
N VAL A 379 11.22 -34.86 9.58
CA VAL A 379 10.52 -35.85 10.43
C VAL A 379 10.71 -37.28 9.91
N SER A 380 10.85 -37.46 8.58
CA SER A 380 11.10 -38.77 7.97
C SER A 380 12.53 -39.29 8.17
N SER A 381 13.50 -38.41 8.42
CA SER A 381 14.90 -38.77 8.65
C SER A 381 15.27 -39.07 10.12
N ALA A 382 14.33 -38.82 11.06
CA ALA A 382 14.54 -38.98 12.51
C ALA A 382 14.10 -40.32 13.09
N SER A 383 13.73 -41.30 12.26
CA SER A 383 13.33 -42.65 12.74
C SER A 383 14.37 -43.69 12.40
N SER A 384 15.42 -43.81 13.23
CA SER A 384 16.07 -45.10 13.59
C SER A 384 17.05 -44.86 14.75
N PRO A 385 16.77 -45.32 15.97
CA PRO A 385 17.83 -45.47 16.98
C PRO A 385 18.56 -46.77 16.70
N GLN A 386 19.79 -46.69 16.21
CA GLN A 386 20.71 -47.83 16.33
C GLN A 386 21.15 -48.00 17.79
N VAL A 387 20.60 -48.99 18.41
CA VAL A 387 21.16 -49.61 19.61
C VAL A 387 22.48 -50.26 19.21
N LEU A 388 23.59 -49.79 19.78
CA LEU A 388 24.84 -50.56 19.81
C LEU A 388 25.34 -50.63 21.26
N ARG A 389 25.69 -51.85 21.58
CA ARG A 389 26.24 -52.41 22.82
C ARG A 389 27.44 -51.65 23.40
#